data_fb7ba80b2e1331154a1558b128cca95c
#
_entry.id   fb7ba80b2e1331154a1558b128cca95c
#
_cell.length_a   1.000
_cell.length_b   1.000
_cell.length_c   1.000
_cell.angle_alpha   90.00
_cell.angle_beta   90.00
_cell.angle_gamma   90.00
#
_symmetry.space_group_name_H-M   'P 1'
#
loop_
_entity.id
_entity.type
_entity.pdbx_description
1 polymer ?
#
loop_
_entity_poly.entity_id
_entity_poly.type
_entity_poly.pdbx_seq_one_letter_code
_entity_poly.pdbx_strand_id
1 'polypeptide(L)'
;MLNVFLTPKTDASFKVNVWLDGPWDNETWKGTKIGEITVPAGSAEKVTGYTINVADAVEGLAGKHAIYLVAEGEGDLCTLMGLGFTKDGKKMNYPAAPVVSISVNGQALEMPAVPVRSTNGNGLVTYDQYEVECPLPAEGAKITAKTDNSKVKVQVGQIENGKAVVTFDYNGVTKTYTVVFAE
;
A
#
# COMPACT_ATOMS: atom_id res chain seq x y z
N MET A 1 20.12 -1.17 7.35
CA MET A 1 19.52 -2.00 6.29
C MET A 1 18.41 -1.22 5.61
N LEU A 2 18.28 -1.28 4.31
CA LEU A 2 17.10 -0.86 3.56
C LEU A 2 16.22 -2.10 3.33
N ASN A 3 14.95 -1.99 3.67
CA ASN A 3 13.94 -3.03 3.43
C ASN A 3 12.98 -2.50 2.35
N VAL A 4 12.79 -3.28 1.30
CA VAL A 4 11.90 -2.95 0.17
C VAL A 4 10.89 -4.07 0.01
N PHE A 5 9.63 -3.73 -0.07
CA PHE A 5 8.53 -4.67 -0.25
C PHE A 5 7.93 -4.49 -1.64
N LEU A 6 7.94 -5.54 -2.42
CA LEU A 6 7.46 -5.57 -3.80
C LEU A 6 6.40 -6.64 -3.99
N THR A 7 5.44 -6.38 -4.88
CA THR A 7 4.58 -7.41 -5.48
C THR A 7 4.97 -7.53 -6.95
N PRO A 8 5.68 -8.59 -7.34
CA PRO A 8 6.03 -8.84 -8.75
C PRO A 8 4.77 -9.10 -9.57
N LYS A 9 4.74 -8.62 -10.80
CA LYS A 9 3.65 -8.82 -11.78
C LYS A 9 4.02 -9.78 -12.91
N THR A 10 5.22 -10.32 -12.86
CA THR A 10 5.73 -11.31 -13.82
C THR A 10 6.31 -12.49 -13.09
N ASP A 11 6.22 -13.67 -13.68
CA ASP A 11 6.88 -14.87 -13.20
C ASP A 11 8.35 -14.98 -13.63
N ALA A 12 8.80 -14.12 -14.52
CA ALA A 12 10.22 -14.03 -14.88
C ALA A 12 11.04 -13.40 -13.75
N SER A 13 12.28 -13.81 -13.58
CA SER A 13 13.20 -13.11 -12.68
C SER A 13 13.63 -11.77 -13.27
N PHE A 14 13.79 -10.77 -12.41
CA PHE A 14 14.31 -9.46 -12.80
C PHE A 14 15.11 -8.84 -11.65
N LYS A 15 15.80 -7.74 -11.95
CA LYS A 15 16.57 -6.99 -10.96
C LYS A 15 15.94 -5.64 -10.68
N VAL A 16 16.08 -5.16 -9.45
CA VAL A 16 15.77 -3.79 -9.06
C VAL A 16 17.03 -3.17 -8.47
N ASN A 17 17.59 -2.20 -9.17
CA ASN A 17 18.72 -1.43 -8.70
C ASN A 17 18.26 -0.34 -7.74
N VAL A 18 18.99 -0.17 -6.67
CA VAL A 18 18.74 0.88 -5.68
C VAL A 18 19.80 1.94 -5.81
N TRP A 19 19.37 3.16 -6.06
CA TRP A 19 20.22 4.31 -6.30
C TRP A 19 19.95 5.42 -5.30
N LEU A 20 20.99 6.21 -5.01
CA LEU A 20 20.97 7.40 -4.18
C LEU A 20 21.16 8.63 -5.06
N ASP A 21 20.32 9.65 -4.88
CA ASP A 21 20.37 10.97 -5.49
C ASP A 21 20.28 11.04 -7.02
N GLY A 22 20.07 9.92 -7.66
CA GLY A 22 19.82 9.81 -9.10
C GLY A 22 19.59 8.37 -9.52
N PRO A 23 18.76 8.13 -10.56
CA PRO A 23 18.41 6.77 -10.99
C PRO A 23 19.53 6.06 -11.79
N TRP A 24 20.56 6.81 -12.20
CA TRP A 24 21.71 6.29 -12.96
C TRP A 24 22.95 7.10 -12.67
N ASP A 25 24.12 6.50 -12.89
CA ASP A 25 25.40 7.19 -12.93
C ASP A 25 25.70 7.62 -14.37
N ASN A 26 25.27 8.82 -14.74
CA ASN A 26 25.54 9.44 -16.03
C ASN A 26 25.72 10.96 -15.89
N GLU A 27 26.01 11.66 -16.97
CA GLU A 27 26.26 13.11 -16.96
C GLU A 27 25.09 13.93 -16.38
N THR A 28 23.85 13.44 -16.53
CA THR A 28 22.63 14.13 -16.09
C THR A 28 22.34 13.88 -14.61
N TRP A 29 22.41 12.62 -14.16
CA TRP A 29 21.85 12.23 -12.86
C TRP A 29 22.89 12.09 -11.74
N LYS A 30 24.09 11.59 -12.08
CA LYS A 30 25.19 11.35 -11.12
C LYS A 30 24.77 10.59 -9.87
N GLY A 31 23.82 9.63 -10.03
CA GLY A 31 23.36 8.80 -8.96
C GLY A 31 24.42 7.80 -8.50
N THR A 32 24.35 7.39 -7.25
CA THR A 32 25.22 6.35 -6.70
C THR A 32 24.42 5.06 -6.50
N LYS A 33 24.83 3.96 -7.14
CA LYS A 33 24.19 2.65 -6.90
C LYS A 33 24.58 2.16 -5.50
N ILE A 34 23.58 1.96 -4.64
CA ILE A 34 23.76 1.56 -3.25
C ILE A 34 23.32 0.13 -2.95
N GLY A 35 22.73 -0.54 -3.93
CA GLY A 35 22.34 -1.93 -3.80
C GLY A 35 21.59 -2.49 -5.00
N GLU A 36 21.32 -3.78 -4.93
CA GLU A 36 20.58 -4.52 -5.95
C GLU A 36 19.69 -5.57 -5.29
N ILE A 37 18.47 -5.69 -5.78
CA ILE A 37 17.53 -6.75 -5.41
C ILE A 37 17.39 -7.66 -6.61
N THR A 38 17.55 -8.97 -6.42
CA THR A 38 17.15 -9.97 -7.40
C THR A 38 15.78 -10.50 -6.99
N VAL A 39 14.77 -10.27 -7.83
CA VAL A 39 13.44 -10.85 -7.71
C VAL A 39 13.45 -12.20 -8.42
N PRO A 40 13.26 -13.32 -7.71
CA PRO A 40 13.32 -14.63 -8.32
C PRO A 40 12.09 -14.93 -9.18
N ALA A 41 12.24 -15.81 -10.15
CA ALA A 41 11.12 -16.35 -10.90
C ALA A 41 10.09 -17.04 -9.99
N GLY A 42 8.83 -17.07 -10.41
CA GLY A 42 7.74 -17.68 -9.64
C GLY A 42 7.28 -16.88 -8.42
N SER A 43 7.59 -15.58 -8.39
CA SER A 43 7.23 -14.68 -7.28
C SER A 43 5.99 -13.84 -7.54
N ALA A 44 5.34 -14.00 -8.70
CA ALA A 44 4.20 -13.17 -9.10
C ALA A 44 3.08 -13.15 -8.04
N GLU A 45 2.41 -12.00 -7.92
CA GLU A 45 1.26 -11.74 -7.07
C GLU A 45 1.49 -11.93 -5.55
N LYS A 46 2.74 -12.09 -5.10
CA LYS A 46 3.08 -12.21 -3.67
C LYS A 46 3.87 -11.03 -3.19
N VAL A 47 3.41 -10.38 -2.11
CA VAL A 47 4.21 -9.36 -1.43
C VAL A 47 5.43 -10.01 -0.81
N THR A 48 6.60 -9.62 -1.27
CA THR A 48 7.89 -10.16 -0.81
C THR A 48 8.78 -9.03 -0.31
N GLY A 49 9.41 -9.24 0.83
CA GLY A 49 10.36 -8.29 1.42
C GLY A 49 11.80 -8.64 1.05
N TYR A 50 12.53 -7.66 0.61
CA TYR A 50 13.96 -7.73 0.29
C TYR A 50 14.72 -6.80 1.22
N THR A 51 15.85 -7.24 1.72
CA THR A 51 16.68 -6.47 2.65
C THR A 51 18.09 -6.31 2.09
N ILE A 52 18.56 -5.08 2.00
CA ILE A 52 19.88 -4.73 1.47
C ILE A 52 20.68 -4.04 2.56
N ASN A 53 21.97 -4.38 2.66
CA ASN A 53 22.89 -3.59 3.47
C ASN A 53 23.30 -2.33 2.71
N VAL A 54 22.92 -1.19 3.24
CA VAL A 54 23.27 0.13 2.69
C VAL A 54 24.05 0.98 3.70
N ALA A 55 24.56 0.37 4.77
CA ALA A 55 25.19 1.09 5.87
C ALA A 55 26.33 2.00 5.38
N ASP A 56 27.27 1.42 4.62
CA ASP A 56 28.44 2.16 4.13
C ASP A 56 28.04 3.28 3.14
N ALA A 57 27.00 3.05 2.36
CA ALA A 57 26.54 4.03 1.37
C ALA A 57 25.81 5.23 1.98
N VAL A 58 25.28 5.10 3.20
CA VAL A 58 24.55 6.17 3.90
C VAL A 58 25.30 6.72 5.09
N GLU A 59 26.51 6.21 5.38
CA GLU A 59 27.35 6.70 6.46
C GLU A 59 27.78 8.15 6.19
N GLY A 60 27.60 9.01 7.17
CA GLY A 60 27.97 10.42 7.08
C GLY A 60 27.06 11.29 6.22
N LEU A 61 26.02 10.73 5.59
CA LEU A 61 25.03 11.53 4.86
C LEU A 61 24.28 12.47 5.80
N ALA A 62 24.10 13.70 5.38
CA ALA A 62 23.34 14.70 6.12
C ALA A 62 22.37 15.43 5.18
N GLY A 63 21.17 15.74 5.68
CA GLY A 63 20.16 16.45 4.91
C GLY A 63 19.11 15.51 4.28
N LYS A 64 18.61 15.91 3.11
CA LYS A 64 17.58 15.16 2.36
C LYS A 64 18.22 14.51 1.15
N HIS A 65 18.00 13.24 1.01
CA HIS A 65 18.48 12.41 -0.10
C HIS A 65 17.32 11.69 -0.74
N ALA A 66 17.41 11.43 -2.05
CA ALA A 66 16.41 10.70 -2.81
C ALA A 66 16.86 9.24 -3.01
N ILE A 67 15.93 8.30 -2.83
CA ILE A 67 16.11 6.90 -3.17
C ILE A 67 15.35 6.60 -4.45
N TYR A 68 16.02 6.00 -5.42
CA TYR A 68 15.43 5.52 -6.66
C TYR A 68 15.49 4.00 -6.73
N LEU A 69 14.38 3.39 -7.09
CA LEU A 69 14.26 1.97 -7.38
C LEU A 69 14.06 1.82 -8.89
N VAL A 70 15.02 1.23 -9.56
CA VAL A 70 15.01 1.08 -11.02
C VAL A 70 14.95 -0.40 -11.35
N ALA A 71 13.80 -0.88 -11.81
CA ALA A 71 13.63 -2.25 -12.27
C ALA A 71 14.24 -2.41 -13.67
N GLU A 72 14.96 -3.51 -13.89
CA GLU A 72 15.55 -3.87 -15.18
C GLU A 72 14.59 -4.78 -15.95
N GLY A 73 14.15 -4.34 -17.12
CA GLY A 73 13.25 -5.07 -18.00
C GLY A 73 12.22 -4.15 -18.65
N GLU A 74 11.36 -4.74 -19.47
CA GLU A 74 10.29 -4.04 -20.17
C GLU A 74 8.94 -4.26 -19.50
N GLY A 75 8.05 -3.26 -19.58
CA GLY A 75 6.69 -3.33 -19.09
C GLY A 75 6.57 -3.12 -17.59
N ASP A 76 5.44 -3.53 -17.02
CA ASP A 76 5.07 -3.36 -15.62
C ASP A 76 5.54 -4.58 -14.80
N LEU A 77 6.75 -4.51 -14.26
CA LEU A 77 7.42 -5.64 -13.61
C LEU A 77 6.97 -5.87 -12.17
N CYS A 78 6.67 -4.82 -11.44
CA CYS A 78 6.26 -4.93 -10.03
C CYS A 78 5.56 -3.69 -9.49
N THR A 79 4.88 -3.85 -8.36
CA THR A 79 4.33 -2.76 -7.56
C THR A 79 5.19 -2.59 -6.31
N LEU A 80 5.61 -1.35 -6.02
CA LEU A 80 6.23 -1.02 -4.74
C LEU A 80 5.15 -0.94 -3.66
N MET A 81 5.26 -1.82 -2.66
CA MET A 81 4.32 -1.88 -1.54
C MET A 81 4.78 -1.05 -0.34
N GLY A 82 6.07 -0.84 -0.22
CA GLY A 82 6.64 -0.03 0.85
C GLY A 82 8.15 -0.15 0.91
N LEU A 83 8.77 0.79 1.62
CA LEU A 83 10.18 0.73 1.96
C LEU A 83 10.42 1.33 3.36
N GLY A 84 11.51 0.94 3.97
CA GLY A 84 11.90 1.49 5.27
C GLY A 84 13.32 1.14 5.65
N PHE A 85 13.88 1.94 6.54
CA PHE A 85 15.21 1.71 7.08
C PHE A 85 15.16 1.08 8.46
N THR A 86 16.05 0.13 8.72
CA THR A 86 16.26 -0.43 10.05
C THR A 86 17.73 -0.33 10.45
N LYS A 87 17.98 -0.16 11.74
CA LYS A 87 19.32 -0.26 12.35
C LYS A 87 19.62 -1.71 12.73
N ASP A 88 20.89 -1.96 13.03
CA ASP A 88 21.38 -3.19 13.66
C ASP A 88 21.07 -4.49 12.87
N GLY A 89 21.04 -4.39 11.54
CA GLY A 89 20.85 -5.55 10.66
C GLY A 89 19.45 -6.17 10.71
N LYS A 90 18.49 -5.55 11.40
CA LYS A 90 17.12 -6.07 11.53
C LYS A 90 16.38 -6.01 10.21
N LYS A 91 15.67 -7.07 9.88
CA LYS A 91 14.69 -7.10 8.78
C LYS A 91 13.35 -6.55 9.27
N MET A 92 12.68 -5.81 8.42
CA MET A 92 11.27 -5.47 8.64
C MET A 92 10.40 -6.60 8.08
N ASN A 93 9.29 -6.85 8.75
CA ASN A 93 8.19 -7.60 8.16
C ASN A 93 7.24 -6.61 7.50
N TYR A 94 6.77 -6.92 6.31
CA TYR A 94 5.68 -6.15 5.71
C TYR A 94 4.44 -6.31 6.59
N PRO A 95 3.88 -5.22 7.12
CA PRO A 95 2.68 -5.33 7.93
C PRO A 95 1.55 -5.82 7.02
N ALA A 96 1.02 -7.00 7.30
CA ALA A 96 -0.17 -7.46 6.62
C ALA A 96 -1.26 -6.40 6.77
N ALA A 97 -1.87 -5.99 5.65
CA ALA A 97 -3.00 -5.07 5.71
C ALA A 97 -4.11 -5.75 6.53
N PRO A 98 -4.73 -5.04 7.47
CA PRO A 98 -5.84 -5.61 8.23
C PRO A 98 -6.95 -6.10 7.29
N VAL A 99 -7.44 -7.30 7.52
CA VAL A 99 -8.63 -7.78 6.84
C VAL A 99 -9.83 -7.04 7.41
N VAL A 100 -10.61 -6.41 6.55
CA VAL A 100 -11.80 -5.66 6.92
C VAL A 100 -13.02 -6.25 6.22
N SER A 101 -14.17 -6.18 6.87
CA SER A 101 -15.45 -6.63 6.32
C SER A 101 -16.58 -5.73 6.77
N ILE A 102 -17.56 -5.54 5.90
CA ILE A 102 -18.79 -4.81 6.16
C ILE A 102 -19.96 -5.76 5.90
N SER A 103 -20.96 -5.73 6.76
CA SER A 103 -22.21 -6.45 6.58
C SER A 103 -23.41 -5.56 6.89
N VAL A 104 -24.52 -5.81 6.22
CA VAL A 104 -25.79 -5.13 6.46
C VAL A 104 -26.83 -6.20 6.82
N ASN A 105 -27.53 -6.02 7.96
CA ASN A 105 -28.48 -6.98 8.50
C ASN A 105 -27.96 -8.42 8.60
N GLY A 106 -26.63 -8.55 8.87
CA GLY A 106 -25.94 -9.83 8.94
C GLY A 106 -25.47 -10.42 7.59
N GLN A 107 -25.86 -9.83 6.47
CA GLN A 107 -25.38 -10.23 5.14
C GLN A 107 -24.05 -9.52 4.85
N ALA A 108 -23.00 -10.30 4.58
CA ALA A 108 -21.70 -9.74 4.20
C ALA A 108 -21.77 -9.07 2.82
N LEU A 109 -21.17 -7.90 2.69
CA LEU A 109 -21.02 -7.20 1.42
C LEU A 109 -19.73 -7.61 0.73
N GLU A 110 -19.73 -7.57 -0.60
CA GLU A 110 -18.52 -7.76 -1.39
C GLU A 110 -17.61 -6.53 -1.25
N MET A 111 -16.39 -6.76 -0.75
CA MET A 111 -15.44 -5.68 -0.52
C MET A 111 -14.68 -5.38 -1.82
N PRO A 112 -14.67 -4.11 -2.29
CA PRO A 112 -14.00 -3.75 -3.53
C PRO A 112 -12.49 -3.91 -3.41
N ALA A 113 -11.87 -4.50 -4.41
CA ALA A 113 -10.42 -4.67 -4.49
C ALA A 113 -9.70 -3.38 -4.89
N VAL A 114 -10.39 -2.47 -5.59
CA VAL A 114 -9.81 -1.25 -6.17
C VAL A 114 -10.43 -0.02 -5.52
N PRO A 115 -9.61 0.94 -5.03
CA PRO A 115 -10.14 2.20 -4.50
C PRO A 115 -10.66 3.12 -5.60
N VAL A 116 -11.58 3.97 -5.25
CA VAL A 116 -12.00 5.09 -6.10
C VAL A 116 -10.95 6.19 -6.02
N ARG A 117 -10.60 6.75 -7.17
CA ARG A 117 -9.72 7.93 -7.20
C ARG A 117 -10.43 9.12 -6.59
N SER A 118 -9.85 9.70 -5.56
CA SER A 118 -10.36 10.90 -4.90
C SER A 118 -9.28 12.00 -4.81
N THR A 119 -9.69 13.19 -4.38
CA THR A 119 -8.75 14.31 -4.17
C THR A 119 -8.97 14.84 -2.76
N ASN A 120 -7.91 14.89 -1.96
CA ASN A 120 -7.98 15.45 -0.62
C ASN A 120 -8.11 16.99 -0.63
N GLY A 121 -8.34 17.59 0.55
CA GLY A 121 -8.50 19.03 0.70
C GLY A 121 -7.32 19.89 0.24
N ASN A 122 -6.14 19.29 0.01
CA ASN A 122 -4.95 19.95 -0.52
C ASN A 122 -4.77 19.76 -2.03
N GLY A 123 -5.77 19.18 -2.71
CA GLY A 123 -5.71 18.91 -4.14
C GLY A 123 -4.88 17.69 -4.54
N LEU A 124 -4.36 16.91 -3.59
CA LEU A 124 -3.63 15.69 -3.87
C LEU A 124 -4.59 14.53 -4.16
N VAL A 125 -4.25 13.77 -5.20
CA VAL A 125 -5.00 12.54 -5.54
C VAL A 125 -4.71 11.48 -4.49
N THR A 126 -5.77 10.84 -4.00
CA THR A 126 -5.72 9.75 -3.02
C THR A 126 -6.42 8.51 -3.54
N TYR A 127 -6.04 7.34 -3.01
CA TYR A 127 -6.59 6.02 -3.32
C TYR A 127 -6.97 5.27 -2.04
N ASP A 128 -7.62 5.98 -1.12
CA ASP A 128 -8.04 5.53 0.21
C ASP A 128 -9.56 5.47 0.38
N GLN A 129 -10.29 5.80 -0.70
CA GLN A 129 -11.74 5.79 -0.76
C GLN A 129 -12.23 4.57 -1.54
N TYR A 130 -13.27 3.89 -1.04
CA TYR A 130 -13.88 2.72 -1.65
C TYR A 130 -15.39 2.91 -1.70
N GLU A 131 -16.04 2.39 -2.73
CA GLU A 131 -17.50 2.34 -2.82
C GLU A 131 -17.94 0.86 -2.74
N VAL A 132 -18.88 0.57 -1.84
CA VAL A 132 -19.40 -0.77 -1.56
C VAL A 132 -20.88 -0.80 -1.89
N GLU A 133 -21.27 -1.57 -2.87
CA GLU A 133 -22.67 -1.74 -3.22
C GLU A 133 -23.40 -2.62 -2.21
N CYS A 134 -24.56 -2.15 -1.75
CA CYS A 134 -25.45 -2.90 -0.88
C CYS A 134 -26.77 -3.17 -1.60
N PRO A 135 -27.13 -4.44 -1.86
CA PRO A 135 -28.38 -4.79 -2.56
C PRO A 135 -29.63 -4.62 -1.69
N LEU A 136 -29.47 -4.28 -0.42
CA LEU A 136 -30.57 -4.06 0.50
C LEU A 136 -30.97 -2.58 0.54
N PRO A 137 -32.25 -2.25 0.84
CA PRO A 137 -32.68 -0.87 1.03
C PRO A 137 -32.07 -0.27 2.30
N ALA A 138 -31.97 1.04 2.31
CA ALA A 138 -31.42 1.80 3.44
C ALA A 138 -32.35 1.79 4.68
N GLU A 139 -33.66 1.66 4.46
CA GLU A 139 -34.65 1.69 5.54
C GLU A 139 -34.49 0.50 6.49
N GLY A 140 -34.31 0.79 7.78
CA GLY A 140 -34.11 -0.24 8.82
C GLY A 140 -32.80 -1.01 8.73
N ALA A 141 -31.88 -0.60 7.85
CA ALA A 141 -30.59 -1.28 7.70
C ALA A 141 -29.69 -1.08 8.92
N LYS A 142 -29.07 -2.16 9.37
CA LYS A 142 -28.06 -2.16 10.43
C LYS A 142 -26.70 -2.57 9.86
N ILE A 143 -25.77 -1.62 9.83
CA ILE A 143 -24.41 -1.85 9.36
C ILE A 143 -23.55 -2.38 10.51
N THR A 144 -22.77 -3.40 10.21
CA THR A 144 -21.72 -3.94 11.10
C THR A 144 -20.41 -3.99 10.33
N ALA A 145 -19.35 -3.47 10.92
CA ALA A 145 -18.02 -3.52 10.36
C ALA A 145 -17.07 -4.27 11.31
N LYS A 146 -16.22 -5.12 10.77
CA LYS A 146 -15.29 -5.97 11.54
C LYS A 146 -13.89 -5.94 10.92
N THR A 147 -12.91 -6.24 11.73
CA THR A 147 -11.51 -6.41 11.34
C THR A 147 -10.88 -7.52 12.16
N ASP A 148 -9.87 -8.16 11.61
CA ASP A 148 -9.04 -9.17 12.28
C ASP A 148 -7.94 -8.57 13.17
N ASN A 149 -7.77 -7.25 13.15
CA ASN A 149 -6.72 -6.56 13.90
C ASN A 149 -7.31 -5.60 14.94
N SER A 150 -7.13 -5.90 16.22
CA SER A 150 -7.64 -5.11 17.33
C SER A 150 -7.08 -3.68 17.44
N LYS A 151 -6.00 -3.37 16.72
CA LYS A 151 -5.43 -2.01 16.68
C LYS A 151 -6.11 -1.10 15.65
N VAL A 152 -6.98 -1.65 14.82
CA VAL A 152 -7.77 -0.86 13.87
C VAL A 152 -8.93 -0.20 14.59
N LYS A 153 -9.04 1.11 14.46
CA LYS A 153 -10.23 1.85 14.91
C LYS A 153 -11.28 1.82 13.82
N VAL A 154 -12.45 1.30 14.15
CA VAL A 154 -13.59 1.20 13.23
C VAL A 154 -14.64 2.21 13.63
N GLN A 155 -15.14 2.99 12.68
CA GLN A 155 -16.27 3.89 12.86
C GLN A 155 -17.32 3.62 11.78
N VAL A 156 -18.58 3.55 12.19
CA VAL A 156 -19.72 3.38 11.29
C VAL A 156 -20.58 4.63 11.39
N GLY A 157 -20.71 5.37 10.29
CA GLY A 157 -21.54 6.55 10.19
C GLY A 157 -23.02 6.22 10.08
N GLN A 158 -23.86 7.24 10.20
CA GLN A 158 -25.30 7.12 9.98
C GLN A 158 -25.61 6.95 8.50
N ILE A 159 -26.79 6.37 8.22
CA ILE A 159 -27.29 6.26 6.86
C ILE A 159 -27.97 7.57 6.50
N GLU A 160 -27.48 8.25 5.48
CA GLU A 160 -28.00 9.51 4.98
C GLU A 160 -28.11 9.46 3.45
N ASN A 161 -29.24 9.79 2.89
CA ASN A 161 -29.47 9.81 1.44
C ASN A 161 -29.09 8.50 0.73
N GLY A 162 -29.44 7.35 1.32
CA GLY A 162 -29.11 6.03 0.77
C GLY A 162 -27.63 5.64 0.86
N LYS A 163 -26.82 6.34 1.66
CA LYS A 163 -25.39 6.05 1.83
C LYS A 163 -24.98 6.05 3.29
N ALA A 164 -23.95 5.29 3.60
CA ALA A 164 -23.28 5.35 4.90
C ALA A 164 -21.76 5.24 4.75
N VAL A 165 -21.03 5.95 5.60
CA VAL A 165 -19.58 5.94 5.59
C VAL A 165 -19.06 5.06 6.71
N VAL A 166 -18.16 4.12 6.37
CA VAL A 166 -17.45 3.28 7.32
C VAL A 166 -15.97 3.56 7.18
N THR A 167 -15.28 3.86 8.28
CA THR A 167 -13.85 4.11 8.28
C THR A 167 -13.09 3.08 9.10
N PHE A 168 -11.92 2.71 8.61
CA PHE A 168 -10.95 1.87 9.30
C PHE A 168 -9.63 2.64 9.38
N ASP A 169 -9.23 3.02 10.59
CA ASP A 169 -7.96 3.70 10.84
C ASP A 169 -6.95 2.72 11.44
N TYR A 170 -5.80 2.60 10.80
CA TYR A 170 -4.69 1.76 11.26
C TYR A 170 -3.37 2.52 11.11
N ASN A 171 -2.71 2.78 12.23
CA ASN A 171 -1.43 3.50 12.28
C ASN A 171 -1.46 4.87 11.57
N GLY A 172 -2.57 5.60 11.67
CA GLY A 172 -2.73 6.91 11.03
C GLY A 172 -3.04 6.86 9.53
N VAL A 173 -3.29 5.68 8.99
CA VAL A 173 -3.80 5.49 7.63
C VAL A 173 -5.27 5.13 7.71
N THR A 174 -6.13 6.01 7.20
CA THR A 174 -7.57 5.80 7.18
C THR A 174 -8.02 5.33 5.80
N LYS A 175 -8.72 4.19 5.77
CA LYS A 175 -9.48 3.74 4.59
C LYS A 175 -10.96 4.02 4.83
N THR A 176 -11.61 4.61 3.83
CA THR A 176 -13.01 5.02 3.88
C THR A 176 -13.82 4.20 2.89
N TYR A 177 -14.88 3.57 3.36
CA TYR A 177 -15.82 2.79 2.56
C TYR A 177 -17.18 3.47 2.59
N THR A 178 -17.66 3.90 1.43
CA THR A 178 -19.02 4.42 1.26
C THR A 178 -19.94 3.28 0.84
N VAL A 179 -20.79 2.84 1.74
CA VAL A 179 -21.84 1.84 1.44
C VAL A 179 -22.97 2.56 0.72
N VAL A 180 -23.29 2.11 -0.48
CA VAL A 180 -24.37 2.64 -1.32
C VAL A 180 -25.51 1.63 -1.34
N PHE A 181 -26.65 2.00 -0.78
CA PHE A 181 -27.81 1.14 -0.69
C PHE A 181 -28.63 1.14 -1.99
N ALA A 182 -29.30 0.03 -2.27
CA ALA A 182 -30.28 -0.04 -3.34
C ALA A 182 -31.45 0.93 -3.06
N GLU A 183 -32.00 1.51 -4.14
CA GLU A 183 -33.20 2.35 -4.10
C GLU A 183 -34.46 1.52 -3.83
#